data_72b0f0d38bb59a929133b8e96012f2d1
#
_entry.id   72b0f0d38bb59a929133b8e96012f2d1
#
_cell.length_a   1.000
_cell.length_b   1.000
_cell.length_c   1.000
_cell.angle_alpha   90.00
_cell.angle_beta   90.00
_cell.angle_gamma   90.00
#
_symmetry.space_group_name_H-M   'P 1'
#
loop_
_entity.id
_entity.type
_entity.pdbx_description
1 polymer ?
#
loop_
_entity_poly.entity_id
_entity_poly.type
_entity_poly.pdbx_seq_one_letter_code
_entity_poly.pdbx_strand_id
1 'polypeptide(L)'
;MSLYRNLTQEQVVLRDTVRRFAEEYINPVVQELDEKEQFSIELTKKFSELGFLGAFLPEKYKGISLDYLSYIIIIEEIARVDASQAATIAAQNSFGIAPILLFGNQKQKDKYLPKLANGNLWSFGITEHFSGSDIETIETKAEKKGRKNWILNGSKAFVTNASTEISIGATILAQTKNEYDKKNKRIIKEYSLFLVDKDTPGYRISQVKNRMMWRASDSSDIILDECMVPSENILGEEGDGLKLMQTVLDNGRSEERRVGKECTIQCR
;
A
#
# COMPACT_ATOMS: atom_id res chain seq x y z
N MET A 1 -4.49 -10.25 -28.90
CA MET A 1 -5.48 -11.26 -28.45
C MET A 1 -6.18 -10.66 -27.24
N SER A 2 -7.50 -10.45 -27.27
CA SER A 2 -8.20 -9.75 -26.19
C SER A 2 -8.11 -10.55 -24.88
N LEU A 3 -7.66 -9.90 -23.79
CA LEU A 3 -7.64 -10.44 -22.43
C LEU A 3 -9.03 -10.91 -21.95
N TYR A 4 -10.08 -10.41 -22.57
CA TYR A 4 -11.48 -10.65 -22.24
C TYR A 4 -12.10 -11.91 -22.85
N ARG A 5 -11.33 -12.77 -23.54
CA ARG A 5 -11.89 -13.97 -24.21
C ARG A 5 -12.36 -15.07 -23.24
N ASN A 6 -11.94 -15.03 -21.98
CA ASN A 6 -12.21 -16.09 -21.02
C ASN A 6 -12.77 -15.57 -19.67
N LEU A 7 -13.43 -14.42 -19.64
CA LEU A 7 -14.09 -13.94 -18.42
C LEU A 7 -15.35 -14.78 -18.14
N THR A 8 -15.60 -15.05 -16.87
CA THR A 8 -16.88 -15.62 -16.44
C THR A 8 -18.01 -14.59 -16.63
N GLN A 9 -19.25 -15.06 -16.62
CA GLN A 9 -20.41 -14.16 -16.72
C GLN A 9 -20.43 -13.11 -15.60
N GLU A 10 -20.02 -13.50 -14.39
CA GLU A 10 -19.93 -12.60 -13.23
C GLU A 10 -18.85 -11.52 -13.43
N GLN A 11 -17.69 -11.90 -13.98
CA GLN A 11 -16.61 -10.94 -14.29
C GLN A 11 -16.99 -9.98 -15.42
N VAL A 12 -17.79 -10.43 -16.39
CA VAL A 12 -18.36 -9.54 -17.42
C VAL A 12 -19.31 -8.54 -16.81
N VAL A 13 -20.22 -8.98 -15.94
CA VAL A 13 -21.18 -8.09 -15.22
C VAL A 13 -20.42 -7.09 -14.33
N LEU A 14 -19.39 -7.56 -13.60
CA LEU A 14 -18.53 -6.70 -12.79
C LEU A 14 -17.86 -5.62 -13.66
N ARG A 15 -17.21 -6.01 -14.75
CA ARG A 15 -16.55 -5.09 -15.69
C ARG A 15 -17.53 -4.00 -16.18
N ASP A 16 -18.70 -4.41 -16.65
CA ASP A 16 -19.69 -3.48 -17.22
C ASP A 16 -20.27 -2.56 -16.15
N THR A 17 -20.38 -3.04 -14.90
CA THR A 17 -20.80 -2.24 -13.75
C THR A 17 -19.77 -1.20 -13.37
N VAL A 18 -18.48 -1.61 -13.25
CA VAL A 18 -17.37 -0.70 -12.92
C VAL A 18 -17.18 0.34 -14.02
N ARG A 19 -17.30 -0.06 -15.28
CA ARG A 19 -17.23 0.86 -16.43
C ARG A 19 -18.30 1.94 -16.35
N ARG A 20 -19.57 1.57 -16.13
CA ARG A 20 -20.66 2.55 -15.96
C ARG A 20 -20.42 3.47 -14.78
N PHE A 21 -19.98 2.93 -13.66
CA PHE A 21 -19.61 3.73 -12.50
C PHE A 21 -18.52 4.76 -12.83
N ALA A 22 -17.46 4.35 -13.53
CA ALA A 22 -16.35 5.24 -13.89
C ALA A 22 -16.82 6.37 -14.83
N GLU A 23 -17.66 6.06 -15.83
CA GLU A 23 -18.23 7.08 -16.73
C GLU A 23 -19.20 8.02 -16.00
N GLU A 24 -19.99 7.52 -15.07
CA GLU A 24 -21.02 8.32 -14.39
C GLU A 24 -20.45 9.21 -13.29
N TYR A 25 -19.48 8.70 -12.49
CA TYR A 25 -19.02 9.39 -11.29
C TYR A 25 -17.59 9.95 -11.39
N ILE A 26 -16.69 9.33 -12.17
CA ILE A 26 -15.30 9.78 -12.28
C ILE A 26 -15.12 10.72 -13.46
N ASN A 27 -15.60 10.32 -14.65
CA ASN A 27 -15.40 11.08 -15.88
C ASN A 27 -15.82 12.57 -15.79
N PRO A 28 -16.95 12.93 -15.13
CA PRO A 28 -17.35 14.33 -15.03
C PRO A 28 -16.42 15.22 -14.21
N VAL A 29 -15.62 14.65 -13.31
CA VAL A 29 -14.79 15.40 -12.35
C VAL A 29 -13.28 15.21 -12.55
N VAL A 30 -12.85 14.26 -13.40
CA VAL A 30 -11.45 13.88 -13.56
C VAL A 30 -10.55 15.05 -13.96
N GLN A 31 -10.98 15.88 -14.91
CA GLN A 31 -10.20 17.01 -15.37
C GLN A 31 -9.97 18.03 -14.24
N GLU A 32 -11.03 18.39 -13.51
CA GLU A 32 -10.95 19.35 -12.41
C GLU A 32 -10.04 18.85 -11.29
N LEU A 33 -10.17 17.56 -10.91
CA LEU A 33 -9.35 16.95 -9.88
C LEU A 33 -7.88 16.89 -10.29
N ASP A 34 -7.58 16.57 -11.55
CA ASP A 34 -6.22 16.54 -12.05
C ASP A 34 -5.59 17.95 -12.09
N GLU A 35 -6.30 18.94 -12.64
CA GLU A 35 -5.82 20.33 -12.71
C GLU A 35 -5.54 20.92 -11.33
N LYS A 36 -6.41 20.65 -10.34
CA LYS A 36 -6.27 21.13 -8.96
C LYS A 36 -5.34 20.29 -8.09
N GLU A 37 -4.84 19.16 -8.59
CA GLU A 37 -4.10 18.16 -7.81
C GLU A 37 -4.86 17.76 -6.52
N GLN A 38 -6.14 17.54 -6.64
CA GLN A 38 -7.04 17.34 -5.51
C GLN A 38 -7.46 15.88 -5.37
N PHE A 39 -7.15 15.28 -4.21
CA PHE A 39 -7.68 13.97 -3.83
C PHE A 39 -9.18 14.06 -3.57
N SER A 40 -9.96 13.10 -4.08
CA SER A 40 -11.41 13.06 -3.88
C SER A 40 -11.83 12.11 -2.77
N ILE A 41 -12.17 12.67 -1.62
CA ILE A 41 -12.79 11.91 -0.51
C ILE A 41 -14.15 11.35 -0.92
N GLU A 42 -14.91 12.09 -1.72
CA GLU A 42 -16.25 11.65 -2.17
C GLU A 42 -16.16 10.39 -3.04
N LEU A 43 -15.28 10.37 -4.05
CA LEU A 43 -15.07 9.17 -4.86
C LEU A 43 -14.56 8.01 -4.01
N THR A 44 -13.65 8.27 -3.07
CA THR A 44 -13.11 7.23 -2.18
C THR A 44 -14.20 6.61 -1.29
N LYS A 45 -15.15 7.40 -0.80
CA LYS A 45 -16.33 6.89 -0.09
C LYS A 45 -17.19 5.99 -0.98
N LYS A 46 -17.44 6.39 -2.23
CA LYS A 46 -18.17 5.57 -3.20
C LYS A 46 -17.44 4.24 -3.49
N PHE A 47 -16.11 4.26 -3.60
CA PHE A 47 -15.32 3.03 -3.73
C PHE A 47 -15.46 2.10 -2.53
N SER A 48 -15.52 2.67 -1.31
CA SER A 48 -15.77 1.90 -0.10
C SER A 48 -17.16 1.27 -0.07
N GLU A 49 -18.20 2.03 -0.43
CA GLU A 49 -19.59 1.55 -0.52
C GLU A 49 -19.74 0.38 -1.50
N LEU A 50 -18.99 0.39 -2.58
CA LEU A 50 -18.92 -0.70 -3.58
C LEU A 50 -17.96 -1.84 -3.16
N GLY A 51 -17.28 -1.72 -2.02
CA GLY A 51 -16.33 -2.71 -1.53
C GLY A 51 -14.97 -2.72 -2.27
N PHE A 52 -14.70 -1.76 -3.16
CA PHE A 52 -13.47 -1.74 -3.96
C PHE A 52 -12.21 -1.51 -3.12
N LEU A 53 -12.33 -0.84 -1.95
CA LEU A 53 -11.21 -0.63 -1.03
C LEU A 53 -10.85 -1.88 -0.19
N GLY A 54 -11.66 -2.91 -0.23
CA GLY A 54 -11.42 -4.21 0.40
C GLY A 54 -11.78 -5.38 -0.52
N ALA A 55 -11.40 -5.27 -1.79
CA ALA A 55 -11.87 -6.15 -2.86
C ALA A 55 -11.63 -7.64 -2.58
N PHE A 56 -10.45 -8.01 -2.10
CA PHE A 56 -10.10 -9.40 -1.76
C PHE A 56 -10.14 -9.71 -0.25
N LEU A 57 -10.59 -8.77 0.58
CA LEU A 57 -10.78 -9.06 2.00
C LEU A 57 -11.91 -10.06 2.21
N PRO A 58 -11.73 -11.05 3.09
CA PRO A 58 -12.81 -11.93 3.53
C PRO A 58 -13.98 -11.15 4.17
N GLU A 59 -15.19 -11.67 4.02
CA GLU A 59 -16.43 -11.08 4.57
C GLU A 59 -16.37 -10.84 6.08
N LYS A 60 -15.67 -11.71 6.84
CA LYS A 60 -15.45 -11.52 8.29
C LYS A 60 -14.76 -10.20 8.65
N TYR A 61 -14.04 -9.58 7.70
CA TYR A 61 -13.43 -8.25 7.81
C TYR A 61 -14.17 -7.19 7.00
N LYS A 62 -15.43 -7.46 6.60
CA LYS A 62 -16.29 -6.58 5.80
C LYS A 62 -15.80 -6.36 4.37
N GLY A 63 -15.00 -7.27 3.82
CA GLY A 63 -14.61 -7.28 2.42
C GLY A 63 -15.63 -8.00 1.55
N ILE A 64 -15.41 -7.99 0.24
CA ILE A 64 -16.29 -8.63 -0.75
C ILE A 64 -15.72 -9.91 -1.36
N SER A 65 -14.58 -10.39 -0.86
CA SER A 65 -13.95 -11.69 -1.19
C SER A 65 -13.78 -11.97 -2.68
N LEU A 66 -13.49 -10.96 -3.50
CA LEU A 66 -13.25 -11.15 -4.93
C LEU A 66 -11.97 -11.95 -5.19
N ASP A 67 -11.97 -12.69 -6.30
CA ASP A 67 -10.75 -13.26 -6.85
C ASP A 67 -9.83 -12.15 -7.42
N TYR A 68 -8.56 -12.50 -7.64
CA TYR A 68 -7.55 -11.53 -8.07
C TYR A 68 -7.82 -10.96 -9.46
N LEU A 69 -8.39 -11.74 -10.37
CA LEU A 69 -8.73 -11.28 -11.73
C LEU A 69 -9.89 -10.26 -11.67
N SER A 70 -10.91 -10.52 -10.86
CA SER A 70 -12.01 -9.59 -10.62
C SER A 70 -11.51 -8.27 -10.03
N TYR A 71 -10.57 -8.32 -9.09
CA TYR A 71 -9.91 -7.10 -8.57
C TYR A 71 -9.16 -6.33 -9.68
N ILE A 72 -8.40 -7.01 -10.53
CA ILE A 72 -7.68 -6.34 -11.64
C ILE A 72 -8.65 -5.72 -12.66
N ILE A 73 -9.80 -6.34 -12.91
CA ILE A 73 -10.85 -5.75 -13.75
C ILE A 73 -11.34 -4.42 -13.18
N ILE A 74 -11.52 -4.31 -11.86
CA ILE A 74 -11.88 -3.03 -11.21
C ILE A 74 -10.81 -1.98 -11.48
N ILE A 75 -9.53 -2.31 -11.26
CA ILE A 75 -8.42 -1.37 -11.47
C ILE A 75 -8.35 -0.92 -12.93
N GLU A 76 -8.48 -1.85 -13.88
CA GLU A 76 -8.39 -1.56 -15.32
C GLU A 76 -9.52 -0.60 -15.77
N GLU A 77 -10.77 -0.88 -15.38
CA GLU A 77 -11.91 -0.05 -15.78
C GLU A 77 -11.90 1.34 -15.13
N ILE A 78 -11.45 1.46 -13.90
CA ILE A 78 -11.25 2.77 -13.26
C ILE A 78 -10.08 3.52 -13.91
N ALA A 79 -8.93 2.86 -14.15
CA ALA A 79 -7.73 3.46 -14.74
C ALA A 79 -7.97 3.96 -16.18
N ARG A 80 -8.91 3.35 -16.91
CA ARG A 80 -9.32 3.78 -18.25
C ARG A 80 -9.84 5.21 -18.25
N VAL A 81 -10.45 5.67 -17.15
CA VAL A 81 -10.97 7.02 -16.98
C VAL A 81 -10.01 7.88 -16.17
N ASP A 82 -9.54 7.41 -15.01
CA ASP A 82 -8.59 8.12 -14.16
C ASP A 82 -7.63 7.16 -13.44
N ALA A 83 -6.37 7.20 -13.86
CA ALA A 83 -5.31 6.42 -13.24
C ALA A 83 -5.01 6.85 -11.79
N SER A 84 -5.33 8.08 -11.39
CA SER A 84 -5.17 8.55 -10.00
C SER A 84 -6.11 7.81 -9.05
N GLN A 85 -7.37 7.65 -9.44
CA GLN A 85 -8.36 6.91 -8.65
C GLN A 85 -8.02 5.42 -8.60
N ALA A 86 -7.60 4.85 -9.73
CA ALA A 86 -7.15 3.47 -9.78
C ALA A 86 -5.93 3.23 -8.87
N ALA A 87 -4.95 4.15 -8.85
CA ALA A 87 -3.79 4.08 -7.97
C ALA A 87 -4.18 4.09 -6.48
N THR A 88 -5.18 4.89 -6.09
CA THR A 88 -5.72 4.92 -4.72
C THR A 88 -6.26 3.55 -4.30
N ILE A 89 -7.11 2.93 -5.16
CA ILE A 89 -7.69 1.60 -4.90
C ILE A 89 -6.59 0.52 -4.89
N ALA A 90 -5.67 0.58 -5.86
CA ALA A 90 -4.58 -0.39 -5.98
C ALA A 90 -3.64 -0.34 -4.77
N ALA A 91 -3.21 0.85 -4.35
CA ALA A 91 -2.37 1.02 -3.18
C ALA A 91 -3.07 0.55 -1.90
N GLN A 92 -4.36 0.85 -1.74
CA GLN A 92 -5.13 0.40 -0.57
C GLN A 92 -5.19 -1.11 -0.46
N ASN A 93 -5.52 -1.82 -1.54
CA ASN A 93 -5.64 -3.27 -1.52
C ASN A 93 -4.26 -3.94 -1.41
N SER A 94 -3.31 -3.58 -2.30
CA SER A 94 -2.02 -4.28 -2.42
C SER A 94 -1.03 -3.92 -1.32
N PHE A 95 -1.00 -2.66 -0.88
CA PHE A 95 0.00 -2.15 0.07
C PHE A 95 -0.58 -1.80 1.44
N GLY A 96 -1.82 -1.35 1.48
CA GLY A 96 -2.50 -1.06 2.75
C GLY A 96 -2.99 -2.33 3.43
N ILE A 97 -3.78 -3.11 2.74
CA ILE A 97 -4.51 -4.27 3.29
C ILE A 97 -3.67 -5.55 3.26
N ALA A 98 -3.07 -5.89 2.11
CA ALA A 98 -2.41 -7.18 1.94
C ALA A 98 -1.34 -7.48 2.98
N PRO A 99 -0.45 -6.55 3.38
CA PRO A 99 0.54 -6.83 4.42
C PRO A 99 -0.09 -7.28 5.74
N ILE A 100 -1.14 -6.56 6.17
CA ILE A 100 -1.84 -6.86 7.43
C ILE A 100 -2.61 -8.19 7.33
N LEU A 101 -3.26 -8.43 6.19
CA LEU A 101 -4.01 -9.66 5.95
C LEU A 101 -3.11 -10.90 5.93
N LEU A 102 -1.95 -10.81 5.28
CA LEU A 102 -1.01 -11.93 5.12
C LEU A 102 -0.23 -12.21 6.41
N PHE A 103 0.30 -11.18 7.04
CA PHE A 103 1.32 -11.31 8.08
C PHE A 103 0.87 -10.82 9.46
N GLY A 104 -0.24 -10.10 9.56
CA GLY A 104 -0.78 -9.63 10.83
C GLY A 104 -1.23 -10.78 11.72
N ASN A 105 -0.99 -10.66 13.02
CA ASN A 105 -1.63 -11.52 14.00
C ASN A 105 -3.13 -11.21 14.12
N GLN A 106 -3.89 -12.05 14.82
CA GLN A 106 -5.35 -11.90 14.87
C GLN A 106 -5.78 -10.55 15.46
N LYS A 107 -5.08 -10.04 16.48
CA LYS A 107 -5.38 -8.72 17.09
C LYS A 107 -5.17 -7.58 16.10
N GLN A 108 -4.07 -7.62 15.33
CA GLN A 108 -3.77 -6.63 14.29
C GLN A 108 -4.81 -6.66 13.17
N LYS A 109 -5.19 -7.86 12.70
CA LYS A 109 -6.24 -8.03 11.69
C LYS A 109 -7.58 -7.48 12.16
N ASP A 110 -7.99 -7.81 13.38
CA ASP A 110 -9.26 -7.36 13.95
C ASP A 110 -9.29 -5.84 14.22
N LYS A 111 -8.12 -5.25 14.56
CA LYS A 111 -7.98 -3.80 14.79
C LYS A 111 -8.09 -2.99 13.50
N TYR A 112 -7.42 -3.43 12.43
CA TYR A 112 -7.20 -2.61 11.22
C TYR A 112 -8.12 -2.98 10.06
N LEU A 113 -8.25 -4.26 9.70
CA LEU A 113 -8.91 -4.65 8.45
C LEU A 113 -10.37 -4.18 8.33
N PRO A 114 -11.23 -4.24 9.38
CA PRO A 114 -12.58 -3.74 9.27
C PRO A 114 -12.68 -2.21 9.04
N LYS A 115 -11.71 -1.45 9.55
CA LYS A 115 -11.64 0.01 9.32
C LYS A 115 -11.25 0.29 7.88
N LEU A 116 -10.28 -0.46 7.34
CA LEU A 116 -9.79 -0.31 5.97
C LEU A 116 -10.84 -0.69 4.94
N ALA A 117 -11.61 -1.75 5.17
CA ALA A 117 -12.76 -2.10 4.34
C ALA A 117 -13.84 -1.01 4.37
N ASN A 118 -13.96 -0.28 5.47
CA ASN A 118 -15.00 0.73 5.72
C ASN A 118 -14.56 2.16 5.28
N GLY A 119 -13.55 2.28 4.40
CA GLY A 119 -13.16 3.54 3.77
C GLY A 119 -12.00 4.28 4.41
N ASN A 120 -11.42 3.79 5.50
CA ASN A 120 -10.16 4.33 5.97
C ASN A 120 -9.00 3.84 5.10
N LEU A 121 -8.00 4.69 4.90
CA LEU A 121 -6.82 4.36 4.11
C LEU A 121 -5.64 4.00 5.00
N TRP A 122 -4.80 3.10 4.48
CA TRP A 122 -3.55 2.68 5.09
C TRP A 122 -2.44 2.67 4.05
N SER A 123 -1.27 3.13 4.44
CA SER A 123 -0.15 3.33 3.53
C SER A 123 0.97 2.31 3.75
N PHE A 124 1.96 2.32 2.85
CA PHE A 124 3.14 1.47 2.94
C PHE A 124 4.40 2.27 2.62
N GLY A 125 5.22 2.54 3.63
CA GLY A 125 6.43 3.34 3.52
C GLY A 125 7.69 2.48 3.44
N ILE A 126 8.28 2.37 2.24
CA ILE A 126 9.54 1.69 1.96
C ILE A 126 10.57 2.71 1.51
N THR A 127 10.27 3.38 0.39
CA THR A 127 11.16 4.28 -0.34
C THR A 127 11.60 5.47 0.51
N GLU A 128 12.85 5.86 0.36
CA GLU A 128 13.43 7.10 0.91
C GLU A 128 14.02 7.94 -0.22
N HIS A 129 14.29 9.23 -0.01
CA HIS A 129 14.81 10.09 -1.07
C HIS A 129 16.12 9.59 -1.69
N PHE A 130 16.92 8.85 -0.94
CA PHE A 130 18.19 8.28 -1.38
C PHE A 130 18.17 6.75 -1.54
N SER A 131 17.03 6.11 -1.29
CA SER A 131 16.86 4.65 -1.35
C SER A 131 15.54 4.29 -2.02
N GLY A 132 15.61 3.91 -3.29
CA GLY A 132 14.44 3.46 -4.06
C GLY A 132 14.58 1.99 -4.45
N SER A 133 15.24 1.71 -5.57
CA SER A 133 15.46 0.32 -6.04
C SER A 133 16.42 -0.47 -5.14
N ASP A 134 17.40 0.20 -4.56
CA ASP A 134 18.31 -0.39 -3.57
C ASP A 134 17.73 -0.22 -2.16
N ILE A 135 16.93 -1.20 -1.75
CA ILE A 135 16.27 -1.24 -0.45
C ILE A 135 17.22 -1.52 0.73
N GLU A 136 18.44 -2.01 0.47
CA GLU A 136 19.43 -2.25 1.51
C GLU A 136 20.11 -0.95 1.99
N THR A 137 19.87 0.16 1.31
CA THR A 137 20.36 1.50 1.68
C THR A 137 19.38 2.32 2.51
N ILE A 138 18.26 1.73 2.93
CA ILE A 138 17.27 2.39 3.81
C ILE A 138 17.95 2.83 5.11
N GLU A 139 17.73 4.11 5.46
CA GLU A 139 18.31 4.77 6.63
C GLU A 139 17.34 4.91 7.80
N THR A 140 16.02 4.76 7.57
CA THR A 140 15.04 4.76 8.67
C THR A 140 15.38 3.67 9.67
N LYS A 141 15.61 4.06 10.94
CA LYS A 141 16.01 3.17 12.02
C LYS A 141 14.88 2.94 13.00
N ALA A 142 14.87 1.75 13.60
CA ALA A 142 14.05 1.40 14.73
C ALA A 142 14.94 0.87 15.86
N GLU A 143 14.92 1.54 16.99
CA GLU A 143 15.72 1.20 18.16
C GLU A 143 14.82 0.76 19.33
N LYS A 144 15.22 -0.33 20.03
CA LYS A 144 14.46 -0.82 21.19
C LYS A 144 14.52 0.18 22.35
N LYS A 145 13.35 0.57 22.87
CA LYS A 145 13.23 1.35 24.11
C LYS A 145 12.60 0.50 25.21
N GLY A 146 13.46 -0.14 25.97
CA GLY A 146 13.04 -1.13 26.94
C GLY A 146 12.51 -2.41 26.28
N ARG A 147 11.56 -3.10 26.96
CA ARG A 147 11.06 -4.40 26.49
C ARG A 147 9.80 -4.31 25.63
N LYS A 148 9.11 -3.15 25.61
CA LYS A 148 7.76 -3.05 25.06
C LYS A 148 7.61 -2.05 23.92
N ASN A 149 8.63 -1.25 23.65
CA ASN A 149 8.54 -0.18 22.67
C ASN A 149 9.76 -0.12 21.76
N TRP A 150 9.55 0.49 20.62
CA TRP A 150 10.56 0.90 19.65
C TRP A 150 10.48 2.40 19.41
N ILE A 151 11.59 3.02 19.13
CA ILE A 151 11.67 4.40 18.65
C ILE A 151 12.06 4.35 17.18
N LEU A 152 11.22 4.93 16.33
CA LEU A 152 11.47 5.04 14.89
C LEU A 152 11.93 6.45 14.56
N ASN A 153 13.04 6.54 13.81
CA ASN A 153 13.62 7.79 13.31
C ASN A 153 13.96 7.66 11.83
N GLY A 154 13.54 8.61 11.01
CA GLY A 154 13.82 8.65 9.57
C GLY A 154 12.70 9.27 8.76
N SER A 155 12.70 9.00 7.46
CA SER A 155 11.64 9.49 6.56
C SER A 155 11.36 8.51 5.43
N LYS A 156 10.11 8.51 4.95
CA LYS A 156 9.68 7.74 3.79
C LYS A 156 9.15 8.68 2.72
N ALA A 157 9.53 8.44 1.48
CA ALA A 157 9.20 9.30 0.36
C ALA A 157 8.14 8.66 -0.56
N PHE A 158 7.33 9.51 -1.20
CA PHE A 158 6.34 9.11 -2.22
C PHE A 158 5.31 8.08 -1.73
N VAL A 159 4.90 8.19 -0.49
CA VAL A 159 3.95 7.26 0.13
C VAL A 159 2.52 7.61 -0.29
N THR A 160 1.87 6.68 -0.99
CA THR A 160 0.49 6.84 -1.47
C THR A 160 -0.50 6.66 -0.32
N ASN A 161 -1.61 7.41 -0.33
CA ASN A 161 -2.71 7.35 0.63
C ASN A 161 -2.33 7.74 2.07
N ALA A 162 -1.27 8.54 2.30
CA ALA A 162 -0.79 8.85 3.65
C ALA A 162 -1.35 10.15 4.23
N SER A 163 -1.61 11.19 3.40
CA SER A 163 -1.91 12.54 3.92
C SER A 163 -3.39 12.86 4.07
N THR A 164 -4.27 12.06 3.50
CA THR A 164 -5.71 12.34 3.50
C THR A 164 -6.31 12.31 4.91
N GLU A 165 -7.43 12.98 5.11
CA GLU A 165 -8.14 12.97 6.41
C GLU A 165 -8.66 11.60 6.82
N ILE A 166 -8.90 10.71 5.84
CA ILE A 166 -9.33 9.31 6.05
C ILE A 166 -8.17 8.33 6.19
N SER A 167 -6.93 8.79 6.06
CA SER A 167 -5.72 7.99 6.29
C SER A 167 -5.50 7.80 7.78
N ILE A 168 -5.33 6.57 8.26
CA ILE A 168 -5.23 6.23 9.68
C ILE A 168 -3.85 5.71 10.11
N GLY A 169 -2.93 5.50 9.17
CA GLY A 169 -1.56 5.06 9.47
C GLY A 169 -0.83 4.45 8.28
N ALA A 170 0.33 3.88 8.58
CA ALA A 170 1.19 3.25 7.58
C ALA A 170 1.95 2.04 8.14
N THR A 171 2.24 1.09 7.25
CA THR A 171 3.25 0.06 7.48
C THR A 171 4.61 0.63 7.07
N ILE A 172 5.55 0.69 8.00
CA ILE A 172 6.87 1.30 7.81
C ILE A 172 7.96 0.24 7.85
N LEU A 173 8.80 0.20 6.81
CA LEU A 173 10.02 -0.58 6.81
C LEU A 173 11.14 0.20 7.49
N ALA A 174 11.72 -0.35 8.56
CA ALA A 174 12.82 0.25 9.30
C ALA A 174 13.92 -0.77 9.61
N GLN A 175 15.15 -0.28 9.65
CA GLN A 175 16.32 -1.06 10.03
C GLN A 175 16.32 -1.28 11.54
N THR A 176 16.28 -2.54 11.96
CA THR A 176 16.28 -2.96 13.38
C THR A 176 17.65 -3.42 13.85
N LYS A 177 18.55 -3.73 12.93
CA LYS A 177 19.93 -4.11 13.23
C LYS A 177 20.90 -3.64 12.15
N ASN A 178 22.04 -3.16 12.58
CA ASN A 178 23.17 -2.81 11.71
C ASN A 178 24.46 -3.00 12.51
N GLU A 179 25.01 -4.21 12.46
CA GLU A 179 26.16 -4.61 13.26
C GLU A 179 27.25 -5.24 12.40
N TYR A 180 28.52 -5.00 12.75
CA TYR A 180 29.62 -5.67 12.11
C TYR A 180 29.89 -7.02 12.78
N ASP A 181 29.67 -8.11 12.06
CA ASP A 181 30.01 -9.45 12.48
C ASP A 181 31.54 -9.70 12.33
N LYS A 182 32.24 -9.62 13.44
CA LYS A 182 33.72 -9.82 13.48
C LYS A 182 34.14 -11.23 13.05
N LYS A 183 33.28 -12.24 13.27
CA LYS A 183 33.59 -13.63 12.92
C LYS A 183 33.57 -13.87 11.42
N ASN A 184 32.54 -13.33 10.75
CA ASN A 184 32.30 -13.52 9.31
C ASN A 184 32.79 -12.31 8.48
N LYS A 185 33.34 -11.28 9.13
CA LYS A 185 33.86 -10.04 8.50
C LYS A 185 32.82 -9.38 7.57
N ARG A 186 31.56 -9.34 7.99
CA ARG A 186 30.48 -8.73 7.19
C ARG A 186 29.56 -7.87 8.07
N ILE A 187 28.88 -6.92 7.45
CA ILE A 187 27.81 -6.16 8.10
C ILE A 187 26.55 -7.00 8.05
N ILE A 188 25.87 -7.15 9.19
CA ILE A 188 24.56 -7.76 9.31
C ILE A 188 23.57 -6.62 9.43
N LYS A 189 22.66 -6.53 8.46
CA LYS A 189 21.52 -5.63 8.50
C LYS A 189 20.24 -6.45 8.61
N GLU A 190 19.35 -6.09 9.53
CA GLU A 190 18.03 -6.65 9.64
C GLU A 190 17.01 -5.52 9.55
N TYR A 191 15.86 -5.82 8.99
CA TYR A 191 14.77 -4.87 8.81
C TYR A 191 13.48 -5.49 9.31
N SER A 192 12.60 -4.65 9.88
CA SER A 192 11.27 -5.07 10.33
C SER A 192 10.21 -4.14 9.78
N LEU A 193 8.99 -4.63 9.70
CA LEU A 193 7.81 -3.85 9.34
C LEU A 193 7.05 -3.45 10.60
N PHE A 194 6.72 -2.17 10.72
CA PHE A 194 5.98 -1.61 11.86
C PHE A 194 4.65 -1.03 11.42
N LEU A 195 3.57 -1.38 12.11
CA LEU A 195 2.28 -0.72 11.95
C LEU A 195 2.28 0.56 12.81
N VAL A 196 2.27 1.71 12.15
CA VAL A 196 2.35 3.02 12.82
C VAL A 196 1.04 3.76 12.58
N ASP A 197 0.26 3.99 13.64
CA ASP A 197 -0.97 4.77 13.59
C ASP A 197 -0.61 6.26 13.32
N LYS A 198 -1.42 6.97 12.54
CA LYS A 198 -1.17 8.37 12.14
C LYS A 198 -1.08 9.32 13.32
N ASP A 199 -1.82 9.02 14.41
CA ASP A 199 -1.83 9.84 15.62
C ASP A 199 -0.64 9.58 16.56
N THR A 200 0.31 8.72 16.17
CA THR A 200 1.51 8.43 16.98
C THR A 200 2.36 9.70 17.10
N PRO A 201 2.72 10.15 18.33
CA PRO A 201 3.61 11.28 18.49
C PRO A 201 4.91 11.11 17.70
N GLY A 202 5.33 12.15 16.99
CA GLY A 202 6.50 12.09 16.10
C GLY A 202 6.21 11.64 14.67
N TYR A 203 5.00 11.16 14.36
CA TYR A 203 4.56 10.88 13.00
C TYR A 203 4.09 12.17 12.33
N ARG A 204 4.78 12.64 11.31
CA ARG A 204 4.44 13.84 10.54
C ARG A 204 4.37 13.54 9.06
N ILE A 205 3.60 14.33 8.32
CA ILE A 205 3.37 14.17 6.89
C ILE A 205 3.69 15.47 6.16
N SER A 206 4.35 15.35 5.01
CA SER A 206 4.59 16.43 4.07
C SER A 206 4.05 16.02 2.70
N GLN A 207 3.04 16.75 2.21
CA GLN A 207 2.40 16.42 0.93
C GLN A 207 3.33 16.76 -0.25
N VAL A 208 3.45 15.82 -1.21
CA VAL A 208 4.16 16.01 -2.48
C VAL A 208 3.20 16.58 -3.52
N LYS A 209 3.56 17.72 -4.12
CA LYS A 209 2.79 18.44 -5.15
C LYS A 209 3.57 18.56 -6.46
N ASN A 210 2.94 19.14 -7.50
CA ASN A 210 3.52 19.38 -8.83
C ASN A 210 3.99 18.09 -9.52
N ARG A 211 3.21 17.03 -9.39
CA ARG A 211 3.50 15.73 -10.03
C ARG A 211 3.13 15.76 -11.51
N MET A 212 3.87 15.01 -12.32
CA MET A 212 3.59 14.90 -13.76
C MET A 212 2.38 14.01 -14.05
N MET A 213 2.13 13.00 -13.19
CA MET A 213 1.05 12.02 -13.35
C MET A 213 0.41 11.70 -12.01
N TRP A 214 -0.77 11.07 -12.03
CA TRP A 214 -1.55 10.72 -10.84
C TRP A 214 -1.79 11.93 -9.92
N ARG A 215 -2.06 13.07 -10.54
CA ARG A 215 -2.13 14.36 -9.84
C ARG A 215 -3.26 14.40 -8.82
N ALA A 216 -4.39 13.71 -9.11
CA ALA A 216 -5.52 13.60 -8.21
C ALA A 216 -5.40 12.44 -7.18
N SER A 217 -4.30 11.68 -7.14
CA SER A 217 -4.04 10.76 -6.04
C SER A 217 -3.33 11.46 -4.89
N ASP A 218 -3.29 10.86 -3.71
CA ASP A 218 -2.46 11.33 -2.61
C ASP A 218 -1.04 10.74 -2.69
N SER A 219 -0.03 11.57 -2.52
CA SER A 219 1.37 11.15 -2.37
C SER A 219 2.06 12.09 -1.39
N SER A 220 2.78 11.52 -0.45
CA SER A 220 3.35 12.28 0.68
C SER A 220 4.64 11.68 1.15
N ASP A 221 5.45 12.49 1.82
CA ASP A 221 6.55 12.02 2.64
C ASP A 221 6.07 11.83 4.07
N ILE A 222 6.49 10.74 4.70
CA ILE A 222 6.27 10.47 6.13
C ILE A 222 7.58 10.74 6.85
N ILE A 223 7.52 11.58 7.88
CA ILE A 223 8.66 11.90 8.75
C ILE A 223 8.40 11.27 10.11
N LEU A 224 9.37 10.49 10.59
CA LEU A 224 9.36 9.85 11.90
C LEU A 224 10.44 10.49 12.76
N ASP A 225 10.04 11.12 13.85
CA ASP A 225 10.92 11.87 14.74
C ASP A 225 10.62 11.46 16.19
N GLU A 226 11.50 10.63 16.75
CA GLU A 226 11.28 9.98 18.06
C GLU A 226 9.92 9.27 18.15
N CYS A 227 9.47 8.68 17.05
CA CYS A 227 8.16 8.07 16.93
C CYS A 227 8.10 6.77 17.74
N MET A 228 7.41 6.79 18.87
CA MET A 228 7.32 5.64 19.77
C MET A 228 6.24 4.66 19.35
N VAL A 229 6.64 3.43 19.04
CA VAL A 229 5.75 2.37 18.54
C VAL A 229 5.81 1.15 19.48
N PRO A 230 4.67 0.62 19.93
CA PRO A 230 4.64 -0.61 20.73
C PRO A 230 5.23 -1.81 19.99
N SER A 231 5.91 -2.69 20.69
CA SER A 231 6.50 -3.92 20.10
C SER A 231 5.45 -4.86 19.51
N GLU A 232 4.21 -4.80 19.99
CA GLU A 232 3.08 -5.55 19.44
C GLU A 232 2.63 -5.05 18.05
N ASN A 233 3.14 -3.90 17.60
CA ASN A 233 2.89 -3.34 16.27
C ASN A 233 3.92 -3.81 15.22
N ILE A 234 4.88 -4.66 15.57
CA ILE A 234 5.70 -5.34 14.57
C ILE A 234 4.78 -6.25 13.74
N LEU A 235 4.90 -6.16 12.43
CA LEU A 235 4.18 -7.02 11.49
C LEU A 235 5.05 -8.23 11.15
N GLY A 236 4.57 -9.43 11.45
CA GLY A 236 5.39 -10.66 11.40
C GLY A 236 6.39 -10.73 12.54
N GLU A 237 7.59 -11.23 12.26
CA GLU A 237 8.67 -11.36 13.23
C GLU A 237 9.72 -10.26 13.05
N GLU A 238 10.45 -9.95 14.14
CA GLU A 238 11.60 -9.04 14.09
C GLU A 238 12.66 -9.58 13.12
N GLY A 239 13.12 -8.74 12.18
CA GLY A 239 14.13 -9.11 11.17
C GLY A 239 13.57 -9.62 9.84
N ASP A 240 12.29 -10.00 9.76
CA ASP A 240 11.68 -10.55 8.55
C ASP A 240 11.24 -9.47 7.54
N GLY A 241 11.41 -8.19 7.83
CA GLY A 241 10.84 -7.08 7.07
C GLY A 241 11.09 -7.11 5.57
N LEU A 242 12.31 -7.43 5.12
CA LEU A 242 12.63 -7.52 3.68
C LEU A 242 11.89 -8.67 2.99
N LYS A 243 11.83 -9.84 3.62
CA LYS A 243 11.14 -11.01 3.09
C LYS A 243 9.63 -10.76 2.95
N LEU A 244 9.02 -10.19 4.00
CA LEU A 244 7.59 -9.86 3.98
C LEU A 244 7.28 -8.80 2.92
N MET A 245 8.12 -7.76 2.84
CA MET A 245 8.01 -6.72 1.82
C MET A 245 8.10 -7.29 0.40
N GLN A 246 9.07 -8.18 0.10
CA GLN A 246 9.18 -8.82 -1.21
C GLN A 246 7.88 -9.57 -1.56
N THR A 247 7.31 -10.32 -0.63
CA THR A 247 6.03 -11.01 -0.85
C THR A 247 4.88 -10.04 -1.16
N VAL A 248 4.85 -8.88 -0.50
CA VAL A 248 3.85 -7.83 -0.78
C VAL A 248 4.06 -7.23 -2.17
N LEU A 249 5.30 -6.93 -2.55
CA LEU A 249 5.62 -6.39 -3.87
C LEU A 249 5.28 -7.37 -5.00
N ASP A 250 5.57 -8.66 -4.82
CA ASP A 250 5.23 -9.70 -5.80
C ASP A 250 3.72 -9.81 -6.04
N ASN A 251 2.90 -9.57 -5.01
CA ASN A 251 1.46 -9.53 -5.14
C ASN A 251 0.92 -8.19 -5.68
N GLY A 252 1.64 -7.09 -5.41
CA GLY A 252 1.24 -5.73 -5.82
C GLY A 252 1.58 -5.38 -7.27
N ARG A 253 2.57 -6.06 -7.86
CA ARG A 253 3.06 -5.81 -9.23
C ARG A 253 2.56 -6.88 -10.19
N SER A 254 1.29 -6.81 -10.55
CA SER A 254 0.62 -7.79 -11.39
C SER A 254 1.21 -7.86 -12.81
N GLU A 255 1.67 -6.75 -13.37
CA GLU A 255 2.33 -6.68 -14.67
C GLU A 255 3.67 -7.43 -14.70
N GLU A 256 4.47 -7.41 -13.64
CA GLU A 256 5.75 -8.11 -13.57
C GLU A 256 5.57 -9.63 -13.51
N ARG A 257 4.48 -10.12 -12.92
CA ARG A 257 4.16 -11.54 -12.87
C ARG A 257 3.82 -12.12 -14.26
N ARG A 258 3.35 -11.28 -15.17
CA ARG A 258 3.06 -11.64 -16.56
C ARG A 258 4.32 -11.70 -17.42
N VAL A 259 5.29 -10.83 -17.18
CA VAL A 259 6.57 -10.74 -17.88
C VAL A 259 7.56 -11.83 -17.41
N GLY A 260 7.52 -12.24 -16.14
CA GLY A 260 8.52 -13.14 -15.56
C GLY A 260 8.63 -14.53 -16.19
N LYS A 261 7.58 -15.05 -16.79
CA LYS A 261 7.62 -16.39 -17.44
C LYS A 261 8.06 -16.34 -18.89
N GLU A 262 7.84 -15.24 -19.58
CA GLU A 262 8.17 -15.11 -21.01
C GLU A 262 9.54 -14.43 -21.22
N CYS A 263 9.95 -13.51 -20.34
CA CYS A 263 11.28 -12.90 -20.39
C CYS A 263 12.42 -13.88 -20.09
N THR A 264 12.24 -14.88 -19.23
CA THR A 264 13.25 -15.91 -18.97
C THR A 264 13.54 -16.82 -20.17
N ILE A 265 12.66 -16.82 -21.17
CA ILE A 265 12.85 -17.59 -22.41
C ILE A 265 13.57 -16.77 -23.49
N GLN A 266 13.44 -15.43 -23.50
CA GLN A 266 14.05 -14.55 -24.51
C GLN A 266 15.38 -13.94 -24.12
N CYS A 267 15.74 -13.96 -22.83
CA CYS A 267 17.04 -13.42 -22.34
C CYS A 267 18.11 -14.52 -22.08
N ARG A 268 17.95 -15.72 -22.66
CA ARG A 268 18.99 -16.77 -22.66
C ARG A 268 19.60 -16.92 -24.04
#